data_800db3efff8ef938b8dffd894890eadc
#
_entry.id   800db3efff8ef938b8dffd894890eadc
#
_cell.length_a   1.000
_cell.length_b   1.000
_cell.length_c   1.000
_cell.angle_alpha   90.00
_cell.angle_beta   90.00
_cell.angle_gamma   90.00
#
_symmetry.space_group_name_H-M   'P 1'
#
loop_
_entity.id
_entity.type
_entity.pdbx_description
1 polymer ?
#
loop_
_entity_poly.entity_id
_entity_poly.type
_entity_poly.pdbx_seq_one_letter_code
_entity_poly.pdbx_strand_id
1 'polypeptide(L)'
;MANGIARTISPMVPSRRRRVRGFTLMEIMLVLVLIGLAGAVIVPQGRSERAEFANAMTTLTLALNAAQQRAEQTGFPVGIAVAEQGWQRMLFPLAGQSDAAESWRVDGEHSLMLPDSFSLALSLEQQEIALPSAITPDATPQIWFYPGGEMSLFTLKLRQKRCEQAIASNGFMSFTLSEEKCDEPQTP
;
A
#
# COMPACT_ATOMS: atom_id res chain seq x y z
N MET A 1 58.64 -14.41 90.58
CA MET A 1 58.43 -14.95 89.21
C MET A 1 57.16 -14.27 88.68
N ALA A 2 57.29 -13.25 87.84
CA ALA A 2 56.16 -12.48 87.29
C ALA A 2 56.18 -12.59 85.77
N ASN A 3 55.19 -13.22 85.24
CA ASN A 3 54.96 -13.36 83.77
C ASN A 3 54.08 -12.19 83.27
N GLY A 4 54.74 -11.24 82.59
CA GLY A 4 54.05 -10.15 81.88
C GLY A 4 53.52 -10.61 80.56
N ILE A 5 52.22 -10.49 80.41
CA ILE A 5 51.51 -10.76 79.09
C ILE A 5 51.47 -9.40 78.36
N ALA A 6 52.21 -9.29 77.27
CA ALA A 6 52.13 -8.14 76.34
C ALA A 6 50.89 -8.30 75.44
N ARG A 7 49.92 -7.37 75.53
CA ARG A 7 48.80 -7.26 74.61
C ARG A 7 49.20 -6.44 73.38
N THR A 8 49.21 -7.13 72.24
CA THR A 8 49.43 -6.51 70.94
C THR A 8 48.15 -5.80 70.48
N ILE A 9 48.16 -4.49 70.34
CA ILE A 9 47.06 -3.69 69.83
C ILE A 9 47.24 -3.59 68.29
N SER A 10 46.36 -4.25 67.57
CA SER A 10 46.29 -4.15 66.06
C SER A 10 45.66 -2.80 65.68
N PRO A 11 46.21 -2.07 64.70
CA PRO A 11 45.63 -0.83 64.25
C PRO A 11 44.36 -1.11 63.38
N MET A 12 43.29 -0.44 63.77
CA MET A 12 41.99 -0.46 63.02
C MET A 12 42.15 0.35 61.72
N VAL A 13 42.06 -0.33 60.56
CA VAL A 13 42.08 0.29 59.27
C VAL A 13 40.69 0.90 58.99
N PRO A 14 40.57 2.20 58.72
CA PRO A 14 39.27 2.78 58.43
C PRO A 14 38.76 2.32 57.06
N SER A 15 37.61 1.62 57.05
CA SER A 15 36.91 1.24 55.84
C SER A 15 36.41 2.51 55.09
N ARG A 16 37.00 2.78 53.94
CA ARG A 16 36.55 3.83 53.03
C ARG A 16 35.17 3.46 52.49
N ARG A 17 34.10 4.01 53.05
CA ARG A 17 32.76 3.92 52.50
C ARG A 17 32.76 4.55 51.12
N ARG A 18 32.67 3.72 50.06
CA ARG A 18 32.36 4.18 48.71
C ARG A 18 30.96 4.81 48.73
N ARG A 19 30.90 6.13 48.48
CA ARG A 19 29.63 6.82 48.25
C ARG A 19 29.05 6.25 46.95
N VAL A 20 27.99 5.46 47.04
CA VAL A 20 27.17 5.06 45.90
C VAL A 20 26.38 6.30 45.50
N ARG A 21 26.73 6.91 44.39
CA ARG A 21 25.92 7.98 43.76
C ARG A 21 24.62 7.33 43.27
N GLY A 22 23.52 7.62 43.92
CA GLY A 22 22.20 7.29 43.41
C GLY A 22 21.84 8.17 42.20
N PHE A 23 21.18 7.62 41.23
CA PHE A 23 20.64 8.38 40.09
C PHE A 23 19.61 9.41 40.59
N THR A 24 19.67 10.61 40.07
CA THR A 24 18.68 11.63 40.39
C THR A 24 17.43 11.41 39.55
N LEU A 25 16.26 11.75 40.08
CA LEU A 25 14.99 11.64 39.38
C LEU A 25 15.02 12.45 38.08
N MET A 26 15.73 13.57 38.06
CA MET A 26 15.91 14.41 36.87
C MET A 26 16.73 13.72 35.76
N GLU A 27 17.73 12.91 36.14
CA GLU A 27 18.57 12.17 35.20
C GLU A 27 17.75 11.05 34.48
N ILE A 28 16.88 10.36 35.22
CA ILE A 28 15.97 9.37 34.63
C ILE A 28 14.96 10.04 33.70
N MET A 29 14.39 11.19 34.07
CA MET A 29 13.47 11.93 33.20
C MET A 29 14.17 12.40 31.92
N LEU A 30 15.41 12.87 32.01
CA LEU A 30 16.20 13.29 30.84
C LEU A 30 16.46 12.11 29.90
N VAL A 31 16.85 10.95 30.46
CA VAL A 31 17.10 9.73 29.65
C VAL A 31 15.82 9.25 28.95
N LEU A 32 14.68 9.29 29.64
CA LEU A 32 13.40 8.92 29.02
C LEU A 32 12.98 9.86 27.90
N VAL A 33 13.22 11.16 28.05
CA VAL A 33 13.00 12.16 26.99
C VAL A 33 13.92 11.90 25.79
N LEU A 34 15.20 11.62 26.02
CA LEU A 34 16.14 11.31 24.93
C LEU A 34 15.80 10.01 24.21
N ILE A 35 15.38 8.97 24.94
CA ILE A 35 14.91 7.71 24.32
C ILE A 35 13.62 7.95 23.53
N GLY A 36 12.69 8.75 24.05
CA GLY A 36 11.46 9.11 23.34
C GLY A 36 11.73 9.88 22.04
N LEU A 37 12.65 10.84 22.07
CA LEU A 37 13.09 11.59 20.88
C LEU A 37 13.83 10.70 19.85
N ALA A 38 14.71 9.82 20.32
CA ALA A 38 15.41 8.88 19.45
C ALA A 38 14.47 7.86 18.80
N GLY A 39 13.43 7.40 19.52
CA GLY A 39 12.41 6.49 18.98
C GLY A 39 11.52 7.10 17.88
N ALA A 40 11.34 8.43 17.89
CA ALA A 40 10.53 9.14 16.90
C ALA A 40 11.20 9.23 15.50
N VAL A 41 12.51 8.97 15.39
CA VAL A 41 13.27 9.10 14.13
C VAL A 41 13.33 7.78 13.33
N ILE A 42 12.99 6.66 13.92
CA ILE A 42 13.00 5.37 13.21
C ILE A 42 11.62 5.15 12.57
N VAL A 43 11.30 5.90 11.53
CA VAL A 43 10.25 5.51 10.57
C VAL A 43 10.88 4.49 9.62
N PRO A 44 10.44 3.24 9.61
CA PRO A 44 10.98 2.24 8.70
C PRO A 44 10.51 2.57 7.27
N GLN A 45 11.32 3.30 6.51
CA GLN A 45 11.05 3.67 5.12
C GLN A 45 10.97 2.44 4.18
N GLY A 46 11.54 1.30 4.57
CA GLY A 46 11.52 0.08 3.75
C GLY A 46 10.24 -0.76 3.83
N ARG A 47 9.33 -0.44 4.77
CA ARG A 47 8.06 -1.15 4.92
C ARG A 47 6.93 -0.55 4.08
N SER A 48 7.11 0.68 3.59
CA SER A 48 6.06 1.42 2.91
C SER A 48 5.84 0.95 1.47
N GLU A 49 6.88 0.70 0.69
CA GLU A 49 6.77 0.44 -0.76
C GLU A 49 5.99 -0.85 -1.07
N ARG A 50 6.35 -1.95 -0.42
CA ARG A 50 5.63 -3.22 -0.61
C ARG A 50 4.19 -3.17 -0.07
N ALA A 51 3.98 -2.46 1.04
CA ALA A 51 2.64 -2.26 1.58
C ALA A 51 1.81 -1.32 0.69
N GLU A 52 2.41 -0.29 0.11
CA GLU A 52 1.77 0.59 -0.86
C GLU A 52 1.38 -0.17 -2.12
N PHE A 53 2.28 -1.02 -2.64
CA PHE A 53 2.00 -1.87 -3.80
C PHE A 53 0.83 -2.82 -3.53
N ALA A 54 0.85 -3.56 -2.41
CA ALA A 54 -0.21 -4.48 -2.01
C ALA A 54 -1.55 -3.75 -1.80
N ASN A 55 -1.53 -2.54 -1.23
CA ASN A 55 -2.73 -1.72 -1.07
C ASN A 55 -3.29 -1.24 -2.41
N ALA A 56 -2.43 -0.79 -3.33
CA ALA A 56 -2.84 -0.37 -4.67
C ALA A 56 -3.45 -1.54 -5.45
N MET A 57 -2.85 -2.73 -5.38
CA MET A 57 -3.36 -3.95 -6.00
C MET A 57 -4.70 -4.38 -5.42
N THR A 58 -4.84 -4.32 -4.09
CA THR A 58 -6.10 -4.61 -3.41
C THR A 58 -7.20 -3.62 -3.85
N THR A 59 -6.88 -2.33 -3.89
CA THR A 59 -7.83 -1.29 -4.31
C THR A 59 -8.27 -1.48 -5.76
N LEU A 60 -7.34 -1.82 -6.65
CA LEU A 60 -7.64 -2.12 -8.05
C LEU A 60 -8.57 -3.35 -8.18
N THR A 61 -8.27 -4.43 -7.45
CA THR A 61 -9.10 -5.64 -7.41
C THR A 61 -10.51 -5.34 -6.90
N LEU A 62 -10.62 -4.54 -5.84
CA LEU A 62 -11.90 -4.12 -5.29
C LEU A 62 -12.70 -3.26 -6.30
N ALA A 63 -12.03 -2.37 -7.03
CA ALA A 63 -12.67 -1.53 -8.05
C ALA A 63 -13.26 -2.38 -9.20
N LEU A 64 -12.53 -3.39 -9.67
CA LEU A 64 -13.01 -4.32 -10.70
C LEU A 64 -14.21 -5.14 -10.21
N ASN A 65 -14.13 -5.72 -9.01
CA ASN A 65 -15.24 -6.46 -8.40
C ASN A 65 -16.47 -5.56 -8.19
N ALA A 66 -16.28 -4.33 -7.75
CA ALA A 66 -17.36 -3.37 -7.55
C ALA A 66 -18.01 -2.96 -8.89
N ALA A 67 -17.24 -2.87 -9.98
CA ALA A 67 -17.78 -2.61 -11.31
C ALA A 67 -18.64 -3.77 -11.80
N GLN A 68 -18.19 -5.01 -11.62
CA GLN A 68 -18.98 -6.20 -11.93
C GLN A 68 -20.29 -6.25 -11.14
N GLN A 69 -20.21 -6.13 -9.81
CA GLN A 69 -21.40 -6.11 -8.96
C GLN A 69 -22.38 -4.98 -9.34
N ARG A 70 -21.84 -3.83 -9.72
CA ARG A 70 -22.66 -2.70 -10.15
C ARG A 70 -23.42 -3.01 -11.44
N ALA A 71 -22.77 -3.66 -12.42
CA ALA A 71 -23.42 -4.10 -13.64
C ALA A 71 -24.57 -5.08 -13.34
N GLU A 72 -24.34 -6.09 -12.52
CA GLU A 72 -25.34 -7.07 -12.08
C GLU A 72 -26.54 -6.42 -11.35
N GLN A 73 -26.26 -5.49 -10.41
CA GLN A 73 -27.29 -4.82 -9.62
C GLN A 73 -28.15 -3.86 -10.43
N THR A 74 -27.55 -3.16 -11.39
CA THR A 74 -28.27 -2.14 -12.18
C THR A 74 -28.92 -2.69 -13.43
N GLY A 75 -28.49 -3.85 -13.91
CA GLY A 75 -28.90 -4.40 -15.20
C GLY A 75 -28.34 -3.66 -16.41
N PHE A 76 -27.31 -2.79 -16.21
CA PHE A 76 -26.66 -2.02 -17.27
C PHE A 76 -25.16 -2.27 -17.29
N PRO A 77 -24.53 -2.21 -18.47
CA PRO A 77 -23.10 -2.33 -18.56
C PRO A 77 -22.36 -1.24 -17.76
N VAL A 78 -21.26 -1.63 -17.15
CA VAL A 78 -20.33 -0.75 -16.44
C VAL A 78 -18.97 -0.86 -17.09
N GLY A 79 -18.28 0.26 -17.28
CA GLY A 79 -16.96 0.31 -17.87
C GLY A 79 -15.90 0.79 -16.89
N ILE A 80 -14.66 0.39 -17.12
CA ILE A 80 -13.47 0.96 -16.50
C ILE A 80 -12.61 1.58 -17.58
N ALA A 81 -12.43 2.91 -17.50
CA ALA A 81 -11.42 3.60 -18.26
C ALA A 81 -10.08 3.52 -17.50
N VAL A 82 -9.04 3.13 -18.22
CA VAL A 82 -7.68 2.95 -17.65
C VAL A 82 -6.74 3.93 -18.32
N ALA A 83 -5.89 4.58 -17.53
CA ALA A 83 -4.77 5.39 -17.97
C ALA A 83 -3.47 4.83 -17.37
N GLU A 84 -2.30 5.34 -17.79
CA GLU A 84 -1.01 4.87 -17.28
C GLU A 84 -0.89 4.95 -15.75
N GLN A 85 -1.53 5.96 -15.13
CA GLN A 85 -1.43 6.23 -13.68
C GLN A 85 -2.78 6.27 -12.97
N GLY A 86 -3.79 5.55 -13.50
CA GLY A 86 -5.08 5.54 -12.82
C GLY A 86 -6.18 4.83 -13.57
N TRP A 87 -7.32 4.76 -12.92
CA TRP A 87 -8.54 4.20 -13.53
C TRP A 87 -9.77 4.95 -13.04
N GLN A 88 -10.85 4.86 -13.82
CA GLN A 88 -12.11 5.49 -13.54
C GLN A 88 -13.26 4.59 -13.93
N ARG A 89 -14.23 4.42 -13.03
CA ARG A 89 -15.46 3.71 -13.33
C ARG A 89 -16.41 4.61 -14.11
N MET A 90 -17.04 4.03 -15.14
CA MET A 90 -17.97 4.72 -16.01
C MET A 90 -19.26 3.91 -16.12
N LEU A 91 -20.38 4.62 -16.16
CA LEU A 91 -21.71 4.04 -16.31
C LEU A 91 -22.18 4.23 -17.74
N PHE A 92 -22.84 3.19 -18.28
CA PHE A 92 -23.50 3.29 -19.57
C PHE A 92 -24.69 4.25 -19.49
N PRO A 93 -24.89 5.15 -20.44
CA PRO A 93 -26.00 6.12 -20.40
C PRO A 93 -27.33 5.38 -20.52
N LEU A 94 -28.26 5.70 -19.63
CA LEU A 94 -29.64 5.25 -19.73
C LEU A 94 -30.35 6.01 -20.84
N ALA A 95 -30.96 5.29 -21.77
CA ALA A 95 -31.79 5.90 -22.80
C ALA A 95 -32.88 6.78 -22.16
N GLY A 96 -32.92 8.06 -22.52
CA GLY A 96 -33.93 9.03 -22.04
C GLY A 96 -33.50 9.95 -20.91
N GLN A 97 -32.27 9.89 -20.41
CA GLN A 97 -31.81 10.81 -19.34
C GLN A 97 -31.00 12.03 -19.81
N SER A 98 -30.67 12.15 -21.06
CA SER A 98 -30.09 13.39 -21.59
C SER A 98 -30.23 13.47 -23.11
N ASP A 99 -30.48 14.68 -23.62
CA ASP A 99 -30.39 15.05 -25.04
C ASP A 99 -28.93 15.06 -25.58
N ALA A 100 -27.96 14.73 -24.73
CA ALA A 100 -26.57 14.57 -25.10
C ALA A 100 -26.33 13.13 -25.57
N ALA A 101 -25.70 13.01 -26.74
CA ALA A 101 -25.29 11.75 -27.36
C ALA A 101 -24.89 10.67 -26.35
N GLU A 102 -25.16 9.42 -26.67
CA GLU A 102 -24.83 8.18 -25.95
C GLU A 102 -23.36 8.16 -25.47
N SER A 103 -23.03 9.03 -24.49
CA SER A 103 -21.68 9.12 -23.93
C SER A 103 -21.64 8.49 -22.55
N TRP A 104 -20.57 7.78 -22.29
CA TRP A 104 -20.27 7.23 -20.98
C TRP A 104 -20.23 8.33 -19.93
N ARG A 105 -20.79 8.05 -18.76
CA ARG A 105 -20.77 8.98 -17.62
C ARG A 105 -19.80 8.48 -16.57
N VAL A 106 -19.00 9.39 -16.06
CA VAL A 106 -18.15 9.15 -14.90
C VAL A 106 -19.03 8.81 -13.69
N ASP A 107 -18.73 7.72 -13.01
CA ASP A 107 -19.33 7.38 -11.71
C ASP A 107 -18.53 8.11 -10.61
N GLY A 108 -18.97 9.28 -10.23
CA GLY A 108 -18.27 10.39 -9.58
C GLY A 108 -17.32 10.12 -8.39
N GLU A 109 -17.41 8.97 -7.70
CA GLU A 109 -16.56 8.68 -6.55
C GLU A 109 -15.59 7.52 -6.75
N HIS A 110 -15.58 6.90 -7.92
CA HIS A 110 -14.83 5.68 -8.16
C HIS A 110 -13.75 5.87 -9.22
N SER A 111 -12.93 6.89 -8.99
CA SER A 111 -11.67 7.11 -9.72
C SER A 111 -10.51 7.04 -8.74
N LEU A 112 -9.40 6.47 -9.16
CA LEU A 112 -8.16 6.50 -8.40
C LEU A 112 -7.02 6.95 -9.32
N MET A 113 -6.28 7.95 -8.85
CA MET A 113 -4.99 8.31 -9.40
C MET A 113 -3.91 7.64 -8.56
N LEU A 114 -3.03 6.92 -9.21
CA LEU A 114 -1.86 6.32 -8.58
C LEU A 114 -0.73 7.35 -8.48
N PRO A 115 0.12 7.27 -7.44
CA PRO A 115 1.35 8.04 -7.38
C PRO A 115 2.26 7.77 -8.60
N ASP A 116 3.13 8.71 -8.94
CA ASP A 116 4.04 8.64 -10.11
C ASP A 116 4.98 7.42 -10.10
N SER A 117 5.17 6.79 -8.94
CA SER A 117 5.95 5.57 -8.80
C SER A 117 5.27 4.32 -9.37
N PHE A 118 3.98 4.41 -9.68
CA PHE A 118 3.19 3.32 -10.23
C PHE A 118 2.93 3.52 -11.71
N SER A 119 2.72 2.43 -12.43
CA SER A 119 2.22 2.43 -13.79
C SER A 119 1.31 1.24 -14.04
N LEU A 120 0.31 1.45 -14.91
CA LEU A 120 -0.59 0.43 -15.41
C LEU A 120 -0.23 0.08 -16.85
N ALA A 121 -0.37 -1.20 -17.20
CA ALA A 121 -0.34 -1.67 -18.57
C ALA A 121 -1.54 -2.61 -18.80
N LEU A 122 -2.24 -2.43 -19.90
CA LEU A 122 -3.45 -3.17 -20.22
C LEU A 122 -3.27 -3.95 -21.53
N SER A 123 -3.62 -5.22 -21.47
CA SER A 123 -3.78 -6.05 -22.68
C SER A 123 -5.23 -6.48 -22.79
N LEU A 124 -5.81 -6.34 -23.98
CA LEU A 124 -7.12 -6.85 -24.34
C LEU A 124 -6.93 -8.01 -25.35
N GLU A 125 -7.59 -9.13 -25.11
CA GLU A 125 -7.46 -10.31 -25.98
C GLU A 125 -6.00 -10.69 -26.29
N GLN A 126 -5.12 -10.58 -25.28
CA GLN A 126 -3.66 -10.82 -25.34
C GLN A 126 -2.86 -9.78 -26.14
N GLN A 127 -3.51 -8.74 -26.64
CA GLN A 127 -2.85 -7.64 -27.32
C GLN A 127 -2.67 -6.45 -26.38
N GLU A 128 -1.43 -5.99 -26.19
CA GLU A 128 -1.16 -4.79 -25.40
C GLU A 128 -1.65 -3.54 -26.11
N ILE A 129 -2.38 -2.69 -25.39
CA ILE A 129 -2.91 -1.43 -25.90
C ILE A 129 -2.19 -0.25 -25.26
N ALA A 130 -1.98 0.80 -26.05
CA ALA A 130 -1.43 2.05 -25.51
C ALA A 130 -2.46 2.73 -24.61
N LEU A 131 -2.08 3.02 -23.37
CA LEU A 131 -2.91 3.76 -22.44
C LEU A 131 -2.65 5.26 -22.56
N PRO A 132 -3.69 6.09 -22.37
CA PRO A 132 -3.49 7.54 -22.26
C PRO A 132 -2.77 7.88 -20.95
N SER A 133 -2.04 8.98 -20.90
CA SER A 133 -1.40 9.47 -19.68
C SER A 133 -2.40 9.90 -18.60
N ALA A 134 -3.59 10.37 -18.99
CA ALA A 134 -4.66 10.77 -18.09
C ALA A 134 -6.04 10.41 -18.67
N ILE A 135 -7.02 10.25 -17.80
CA ILE A 135 -8.41 9.99 -18.20
C ILE A 135 -9.08 11.34 -18.46
N THR A 136 -9.61 11.51 -19.66
CA THR A 136 -10.37 12.70 -20.06
C THR A 136 -11.87 12.50 -19.78
N PRO A 137 -12.66 13.58 -19.64
CA PRO A 137 -14.11 13.49 -19.40
C PRO A 137 -14.90 12.74 -20.48
N ASP A 138 -14.38 12.70 -21.69
CA ASP A 138 -14.91 12.02 -22.87
C ASP A 138 -14.26 10.64 -23.13
N ALA A 139 -13.48 10.14 -22.16
CA ALA A 139 -12.85 8.83 -22.29
C ALA A 139 -13.88 7.73 -22.50
N THR A 140 -13.54 6.76 -23.32
CA THR A 140 -14.31 5.51 -23.46
C THR A 140 -13.63 4.43 -22.62
N PRO A 141 -14.40 3.61 -21.88
CA PRO A 141 -13.84 2.53 -21.09
C PRO A 141 -13.24 1.45 -22.00
N GLN A 142 -12.14 0.86 -21.59
CA GLN A 142 -11.50 -0.24 -22.30
C GLN A 142 -11.93 -1.60 -21.71
N ILE A 143 -12.27 -1.66 -20.43
CA ILE A 143 -12.75 -2.88 -19.77
C ILE A 143 -14.25 -2.73 -19.53
N TRP A 144 -15.01 -3.74 -19.89
CA TRP A 144 -16.47 -3.75 -19.79
C TRP A 144 -16.95 -4.91 -18.94
N PHE A 145 -17.99 -4.64 -18.15
CA PHE A 145 -18.71 -5.60 -17.33
C PHE A 145 -20.18 -5.58 -17.73
N TYR A 146 -20.74 -6.73 -18.00
CA TYR A 146 -22.13 -6.89 -18.39
C TYR A 146 -22.96 -7.50 -17.25
N PRO A 147 -24.29 -7.23 -17.21
CA PRO A 147 -25.18 -7.72 -16.16
C PRO A 147 -25.24 -9.25 -16.03
N GLY A 148 -24.97 -9.99 -17.10
CA GLY A 148 -24.95 -11.44 -17.13
C GLY A 148 -23.68 -12.08 -16.57
N GLY A 149 -22.72 -11.26 -16.12
CA GLY A 149 -21.43 -11.73 -15.61
C GLY A 149 -20.33 -11.84 -16.67
N GLU A 150 -20.66 -11.56 -17.94
CA GLU A 150 -19.65 -11.46 -19.00
C GLU A 150 -18.82 -10.20 -18.78
N MET A 151 -17.56 -10.26 -19.17
CA MET A 151 -16.63 -9.12 -19.12
C MET A 151 -15.59 -9.20 -20.23
N SER A 152 -14.91 -8.10 -20.48
CA SER A 152 -13.79 -8.10 -21.42
C SER A 152 -12.74 -9.13 -21.03
N LEU A 153 -12.12 -9.77 -22.03
CA LEU A 153 -10.89 -10.54 -21.82
C LEU A 153 -9.73 -9.57 -21.69
N PHE A 154 -9.19 -9.42 -20.48
CA PHE A 154 -8.11 -8.49 -20.23
C PHE A 154 -7.04 -9.04 -19.31
N THR A 155 -5.86 -8.46 -19.39
CA THR A 155 -4.80 -8.56 -18.40
C THR A 155 -4.36 -7.15 -18.02
N LEU A 156 -4.59 -6.76 -16.78
CA LEU A 156 -4.19 -5.47 -16.23
C LEU A 156 -3.01 -5.67 -15.29
N LYS A 157 -1.87 -5.08 -15.63
CA LYS A 157 -0.63 -5.17 -14.87
C LYS A 157 -0.41 -3.89 -14.08
N LEU A 158 -0.14 -4.02 -12.80
CA LEU A 158 0.33 -2.95 -11.93
C LEU A 158 1.84 -3.11 -11.75
N ARG A 159 2.57 -2.03 -11.95
CA ARG A 159 4.03 -1.95 -11.75
C ARG A 159 4.37 -0.84 -10.78
N GLN A 160 5.31 -1.10 -9.90
CA GLN A 160 5.93 -0.10 -9.05
C GLN A 160 7.42 -0.42 -8.92
N LYS A 161 8.28 0.42 -9.49
CA LYS A 161 9.73 0.21 -9.48
C LYS A 161 10.14 -1.21 -9.91
N ARG A 162 10.29 -2.13 -8.94
CA ARG A 162 10.76 -3.51 -9.13
C ARG A 162 9.66 -4.55 -8.93
N CYS A 163 8.48 -4.13 -8.52
CA CYS A 163 7.36 -5.03 -8.29
C CYS A 163 6.36 -4.97 -9.44
N GLU A 164 5.90 -6.13 -9.87
CA GLU A 164 4.84 -6.29 -10.88
C GLU A 164 3.86 -7.36 -10.42
N GLN A 165 2.59 -7.11 -10.59
CA GLN A 165 1.52 -8.10 -10.43
C GLN A 165 0.42 -7.84 -11.45
N ALA A 166 -0.24 -8.90 -11.90
CA ALA A 166 -1.30 -8.81 -12.90
C ALA A 166 -2.62 -9.35 -12.39
N ILE A 167 -3.71 -8.72 -12.84
CA ILE A 167 -5.07 -9.24 -12.74
C ILE A 167 -5.50 -9.62 -14.14
N ALA A 168 -5.95 -10.86 -14.32
CA ALA A 168 -6.45 -11.35 -15.60
C ALA A 168 -7.90 -11.81 -15.48
N SER A 169 -8.70 -11.47 -16.48
CA SER A 169 -10.05 -11.97 -16.67
C SER A 169 -10.06 -13.10 -17.70
N ASN A 170 -10.85 -14.11 -17.43
CA ASN A 170 -11.18 -15.16 -18.40
C ASN A 170 -12.43 -14.87 -19.25
N GLY A 171 -13.00 -13.67 -19.11
CA GLY A 171 -14.19 -13.22 -19.80
C GLY A 171 -15.50 -13.48 -19.07
N PHE A 172 -15.50 -14.19 -17.93
CA PHE A 172 -16.72 -14.53 -17.21
C PHE A 172 -16.51 -14.64 -15.69
N MET A 173 -17.24 -13.85 -14.92
CA MET A 173 -17.47 -13.88 -13.46
C MET A 173 -16.24 -13.89 -12.53
N SER A 174 -15.02 -14.01 -13.01
CA SER A 174 -13.87 -14.14 -12.13
C SER A 174 -12.59 -13.52 -12.65
N PHE A 175 -11.75 -13.08 -11.71
CA PHE A 175 -10.40 -12.60 -11.97
C PHE A 175 -9.39 -13.54 -11.33
N THR A 176 -8.26 -13.71 -11.97
CA THR A 176 -7.09 -14.40 -11.43
C THR A 176 -6.00 -13.38 -11.17
N LEU A 177 -5.39 -13.45 -10.00
CA LEU A 177 -4.19 -12.67 -9.68
C LEU A 177 -2.96 -13.53 -9.97
N SER A 178 -1.98 -12.94 -10.64
CA SER A 178 -0.66 -13.55 -10.76
C SER A 178 0.09 -13.49 -9.43
N GLU A 179 1.16 -14.27 -9.30
CA GLU A 179 2.09 -14.07 -8.21
C GLU A 179 2.75 -12.68 -8.30
N GLU A 180 2.97 -12.05 -7.14
CA GLU A 180 3.74 -10.82 -7.03
C GLU A 180 5.21 -11.13 -7.37
N LYS A 181 5.74 -10.47 -8.38
CA LYS A 181 7.14 -10.55 -8.78
C LYS A 181 7.82 -9.26 -8.38
N CYS A 182 8.73 -9.33 -7.43
CA CYS A 182 9.59 -8.21 -7.06
C CYS A 182 11.04 -8.63 -7.25
N ASP A 183 11.79 -7.89 -8.04
CA ASP A 183 13.22 -8.11 -8.19
C ASP A 183 13.94 -7.75 -6.88
N GLU A 184 14.71 -8.69 -6.34
CA GLU A 184 15.54 -8.41 -5.17
C GLU A 184 16.61 -7.36 -5.52
N PRO A 185 16.94 -6.44 -4.58
CA PRO A 185 18.07 -5.53 -4.79
C PRO A 185 19.34 -6.36 -4.97
N GLN A 186 19.94 -6.27 -6.15
CA GLN A 186 21.31 -6.78 -6.32
C GLN A 186 22.18 -6.01 -5.35
N THR A 187 22.59 -6.66 -4.27
CA THR A 187 23.64 -6.14 -3.37
C THR A 187 24.93 -6.08 -4.17
N PRO A 188 25.59 -4.90 -4.23
CA PRO A 188 26.86 -4.72 -4.90
C PRO A 188 27.98 -5.52 -4.23
#